data_e236c74bb3951e92c7e6dd8b5925ff40
#
_entry.id   e236c74bb3951e92c7e6dd8b5925ff40
#
_cell.length_a   1.000
_cell.length_b   1.000
_cell.length_c   1.000
_cell.angle_alpha   90.00
_cell.angle_beta   90.00
_cell.angle_gamma   90.00
#
_symmetry.space_group_name_H-M   'P 1'
#
loop_
_entity.id
_entity.type
_entity.pdbx_description
1 polymer ?
#
loop_
_entity_poly.entity_id
_entity_poly.type
_entity_poly.pdbx_seq_one_letter_code
_entity_poly.pdbx_strand_id
1 'polypeptide(L)'
;PLDAKVETVRADTGPWTRETVSFDATYGDERVLAHVYLPENIEPHYQVVAYYPSSDAIFRHSSDEFEVGFIDFIVKSGRAVVVPVLWGTYERNAGIDSTWPDNTREYSGNVVRWIQDFRRTVDYLETRPDMDLGRLGFYGFSWGGWNGPIVLALDDRFKAGVFLSGGIPPTLARPEASSAS
;
A
#
# COMPACT_ATOMS: atom_id res chain seq x y z
N PRO A 1 -6.54 19.52 -1.39
CA PRO A 1 -7.76 18.78 -1.07
C PRO A 1 -7.55 17.29 -1.30
N LEU A 2 -8.34 16.43 -0.64
CA LEU A 2 -8.31 14.98 -0.86
C LEU A 2 -9.27 14.56 -2.00
N ASP A 3 -10.36 15.26 -2.15
CA ASP A 3 -11.45 14.97 -3.12
C ASP A 3 -11.78 13.47 -3.20
N ALA A 4 -12.02 12.86 -2.03
CA ALA A 4 -12.26 11.42 -1.93
C ALA A 4 -13.64 11.04 -2.48
N LYS A 5 -13.69 9.94 -3.26
CA LYS A 5 -14.91 9.40 -3.86
C LYS A 5 -14.96 7.88 -3.65
N VAL A 6 -16.15 7.38 -3.32
CA VAL A 6 -16.43 5.95 -3.40
C VAL A 6 -16.90 5.64 -4.82
N GLU A 7 -16.09 4.92 -5.57
CA GLU A 7 -16.35 4.60 -6.98
C GLU A 7 -17.31 3.41 -7.09
N THR A 8 -17.07 2.36 -6.31
CA THR A 8 -17.92 1.16 -6.28
C THR A 8 -17.94 0.53 -4.89
N VAL A 9 -19.06 -0.15 -4.60
CA VAL A 9 -19.19 -1.03 -3.44
C VAL A 9 -19.66 -2.38 -3.95
N ARG A 10 -18.94 -3.45 -3.63
CA ARG A 10 -19.26 -4.82 -4.05
C ARG A 10 -19.28 -5.75 -2.86
N ALA A 11 -20.31 -6.60 -2.76
CA ALA A 11 -20.21 -7.82 -1.98
C ALA A 11 -19.28 -8.77 -2.75
N ASP A 12 -18.17 -9.13 -2.14
CA ASP A 12 -17.17 -10.00 -2.77
C ASP A 12 -17.47 -11.49 -2.47
N THR A 13 -16.65 -12.39 -3.00
CA THR A 13 -16.81 -13.85 -2.79
C THR A 13 -16.42 -14.31 -1.38
N GLY A 14 -15.85 -13.42 -0.55
CA GLY A 14 -15.48 -13.65 0.83
C GLY A 14 -16.45 -13.01 1.84
N PRO A 15 -16.22 -13.19 3.15
CA PRO A 15 -17.05 -12.60 4.20
C PRO A 15 -16.67 -11.12 4.44
N TRP A 16 -16.64 -10.33 3.38
CA TRP A 16 -16.32 -8.90 3.40
C TRP A 16 -17.00 -8.17 2.25
N THR A 17 -17.19 -6.87 2.46
CA THR A 17 -17.54 -5.92 1.40
C THR A 17 -16.27 -5.23 0.92
N ARG A 18 -16.11 -5.08 -0.39
CA ARG A 18 -15.02 -4.31 -1.01
C ARG A 18 -15.53 -2.98 -1.52
N GLU A 19 -14.97 -1.90 -1.01
CA GLU A 19 -15.13 -0.56 -1.57
C GLU A 19 -13.93 -0.25 -2.45
N THR A 20 -14.17 0.26 -3.65
CA THR A 20 -13.14 0.90 -4.46
C THR A 20 -13.29 2.40 -4.30
N VAL A 21 -12.24 3.06 -3.86
CA VAL A 21 -12.24 4.49 -3.58
C VAL A 21 -11.16 5.18 -4.40
N SER A 22 -11.35 6.46 -4.68
CA SER A 22 -10.33 7.28 -5.31
C SER A 22 -10.17 8.61 -4.58
N PHE A 23 -8.98 9.17 -4.62
CA PHE A 23 -8.66 10.47 -4.03
C PHE A 23 -7.46 11.10 -4.74
N ASP A 24 -7.32 12.43 -4.63
CA ASP A 24 -6.23 13.15 -5.27
C ASP A 24 -4.88 12.72 -4.70
N ALA A 25 -3.94 12.42 -5.57
CA ALA A 25 -2.54 12.23 -5.20
C ALA A 25 -1.94 13.55 -4.67
N THR A 26 -0.74 13.48 -4.07
CA THR A 26 -0.02 14.68 -3.61
C THR A 26 0.85 15.28 -4.70
N TYR A 27 0.86 14.70 -5.88
CA TYR A 27 1.67 15.12 -7.03
C TYR A 27 0.87 15.00 -8.33
N GLY A 28 1.18 15.88 -9.29
CA GLY A 28 0.51 15.93 -10.59
C GLY A 28 -1.00 16.16 -10.48
N ASP A 29 -1.71 15.93 -11.58
CA ASP A 29 -3.16 15.92 -11.64
C ASP A 29 -3.67 14.46 -11.65
N GLU A 30 -3.17 13.66 -10.70
CA GLU A 30 -3.43 12.23 -10.63
C GLU A 30 -4.33 11.85 -9.47
N ARG A 31 -5.00 10.71 -9.62
CA ARG A 31 -5.78 10.10 -8.55
C ARG A 31 -5.16 8.77 -8.13
N VAL A 32 -5.16 8.55 -6.84
CA VAL A 32 -4.87 7.24 -6.24
C VAL A 32 -6.17 6.46 -6.16
N LEU A 33 -6.15 5.21 -6.58
CA LEU A 33 -7.19 4.24 -6.30
C LEU A 33 -6.80 3.42 -5.07
N ALA A 34 -7.78 2.98 -4.29
CA ALA A 34 -7.55 2.02 -3.23
C ALA A 34 -8.77 1.10 -3.06
N HIS A 35 -8.52 -0.14 -2.68
CA HIS A 35 -9.56 -1.07 -2.26
C HIS A 35 -9.60 -1.13 -0.74
N VAL A 36 -10.79 -0.95 -0.18
CA VAL A 36 -11.04 -1.10 1.27
C VAL A 36 -11.91 -2.35 1.46
N TYR A 37 -11.34 -3.33 2.14
CA TYR A 37 -12.03 -4.57 2.50
C TYR A 37 -12.58 -4.44 3.91
N LEU A 38 -13.89 -4.45 4.05
CA LEU A 38 -14.61 -4.31 5.32
C LEU A 38 -15.13 -5.67 5.76
N PRO A 39 -14.77 -6.17 6.95
CA PRO A 39 -15.26 -7.45 7.43
C PRO A 39 -16.77 -7.41 7.64
N GLU A 40 -17.48 -8.45 7.21
CA GLU A 40 -18.86 -8.66 7.57
C GLU A 40 -18.96 -9.17 9.01
N ASN A 41 -20.08 -8.94 9.65
CA ASN A 41 -20.40 -9.38 11.02
C ASN A 41 -19.55 -8.75 12.14
N ILE A 42 -18.87 -7.67 11.87
CA ILE A 42 -18.16 -6.84 12.85
C ILE A 42 -18.70 -5.42 12.75
N GLU A 43 -19.05 -4.85 13.88
CA GLU A 43 -19.48 -3.44 13.93
C GLU A 43 -18.27 -2.49 13.83
N PRO A 44 -18.44 -1.31 13.18
CA PRO A 44 -17.41 -0.24 13.25
C PRO A 44 -17.17 0.14 14.73
N HIS A 45 -16.03 0.63 15.13
CA HIS A 45 -14.87 1.13 14.40
C HIS A 45 -13.84 0.02 14.14
N TYR A 46 -13.50 -0.18 12.89
CA TYR A 46 -12.57 -1.22 12.47
C TYR A 46 -11.12 -0.88 12.81
N GLN A 47 -10.38 -1.83 13.39
CA GLN A 47 -8.91 -1.79 13.31
C GLN A 47 -8.51 -1.92 11.84
N VAL A 48 -7.54 -1.11 11.41
CA VAL A 48 -7.15 -1.07 10.00
C VAL A 48 -5.74 -1.59 9.81
N VAL A 49 -5.56 -2.40 8.77
CA VAL A 49 -4.26 -2.80 8.26
C VAL A 49 -4.09 -2.25 6.85
N ALA A 50 -3.09 -1.41 6.64
CA ALA A 50 -2.72 -0.97 5.30
C ALA A 50 -1.73 -1.99 4.71
N TYR A 51 -2.12 -2.59 3.58
CA TYR A 51 -1.33 -3.59 2.89
C TYR A 51 -0.53 -2.98 1.75
N TYR A 52 0.78 -3.24 1.74
CA TYR A 52 1.67 -2.87 0.66
C TYR A 52 1.98 -4.12 -0.18
N PRO A 53 1.66 -4.13 -1.49
CA PRO A 53 1.72 -5.34 -2.32
C PRO A 53 3.15 -5.79 -2.65
N SER A 54 3.25 -6.99 -3.25
CA SER A 54 4.45 -7.48 -3.88
C SER A 54 4.72 -6.81 -5.22
N SER A 55 5.92 -7.03 -5.78
CA SER A 55 6.32 -6.50 -7.09
C SER A 55 5.47 -7.00 -8.27
N ASP A 56 4.71 -8.09 -8.11
CA ASP A 56 3.78 -8.57 -9.15
C ASP A 56 2.80 -7.50 -9.60
N ALA A 57 2.49 -6.55 -8.72
CA ALA A 57 1.57 -5.45 -9.00
C ALA A 57 1.98 -4.59 -10.22
N ILE A 58 3.29 -4.49 -10.54
CA ILE A 58 3.74 -3.72 -11.72
C ILE A 58 3.49 -4.44 -13.05
N PHE A 59 3.27 -5.76 -13.02
CA PHE A 59 3.03 -6.58 -14.21
C PHE A 59 1.56 -6.85 -14.49
N ARG A 60 0.69 -6.47 -13.56
CA ARG A 60 -0.75 -6.63 -13.70
C ARG A 60 -1.39 -5.35 -14.24
N HIS A 61 -2.52 -5.50 -14.95
CA HIS A 61 -3.19 -4.38 -15.59
C HIS A 61 -4.46 -3.92 -14.87
N SER A 62 -4.99 -4.75 -13.99
CA SER A 62 -6.18 -4.44 -13.19
C SER A 62 -5.98 -4.83 -11.74
N SER A 63 -6.38 -3.96 -10.84
CA SER A 63 -6.38 -4.25 -9.39
C SER A 63 -7.47 -5.26 -8.98
N ASP A 64 -8.39 -5.60 -9.89
CA ASP A 64 -9.27 -6.76 -9.71
C ASP A 64 -8.51 -8.10 -9.79
N GLU A 65 -7.28 -8.10 -10.34
CA GLU A 65 -6.38 -9.26 -10.35
C GLU A 65 -5.59 -9.44 -9.04
N PHE A 66 -5.80 -8.59 -8.05
CA PHE A 66 -5.15 -8.69 -6.75
C PHE A 66 -5.50 -10.02 -6.06
N GLU A 67 -4.46 -10.74 -5.65
CA GLU A 67 -4.63 -12.02 -4.95
C GLU A 67 -5.06 -11.78 -3.50
N VAL A 68 -6.35 -11.80 -3.26
CA VAL A 68 -6.96 -11.54 -1.96
C VAL A 68 -6.48 -12.50 -0.85
N GLY A 69 -5.95 -13.67 -1.23
CA GLY A 69 -5.34 -14.64 -0.32
C GLY A 69 -4.20 -14.07 0.54
N PHE A 70 -3.57 -12.96 0.14
CA PHE A 70 -2.57 -12.29 0.96
C PHE A 70 -3.16 -11.53 2.16
N ILE A 71 -4.44 -11.20 2.12
CA ILE A 71 -5.09 -10.36 3.14
C ILE A 71 -6.34 -11.00 3.76
N ASP A 72 -6.87 -12.08 3.20
CA ASP A 72 -8.16 -12.66 3.59
C ASP A 72 -8.19 -13.07 5.06
N PHE A 73 -7.10 -13.62 5.58
CA PHE A 73 -6.97 -14.00 6.98
C PHE A 73 -7.03 -12.78 7.92
N ILE A 74 -6.57 -11.61 7.46
CA ILE A 74 -6.64 -10.36 8.24
C ILE A 74 -8.10 -9.89 8.29
N VAL A 75 -8.77 -9.87 7.13
CA VAL A 75 -10.17 -9.44 7.06
C VAL A 75 -11.06 -10.40 7.86
N LYS A 76 -10.86 -11.72 7.71
CA LYS A 76 -11.57 -12.76 8.50
C LYS A 76 -11.36 -12.63 10.01
N SER A 77 -10.25 -12.01 10.44
CA SER A 77 -10.00 -11.73 11.85
C SER A 77 -10.75 -10.50 12.39
N GLY A 78 -11.58 -9.86 11.57
CA GLY A 78 -12.42 -8.71 11.95
C GLY A 78 -11.71 -7.36 11.78
N ARG A 79 -10.66 -7.28 10.96
CA ARG A 79 -9.94 -6.03 10.65
C ARG A 79 -10.27 -5.57 9.25
N ALA A 80 -10.43 -4.26 9.08
CA ALA A 80 -10.45 -3.69 7.74
C ALA A 80 -9.04 -3.73 7.13
N VAL A 81 -8.97 -3.94 5.81
CA VAL A 81 -7.70 -3.88 5.07
C VAL A 81 -7.85 -2.87 3.95
N VAL A 82 -6.87 -1.98 3.81
CA VAL A 82 -6.77 -1.09 2.66
C VAL A 82 -5.58 -1.48 1.79
N VAL A 83 -5.83 -1.58 0.48
CA VAL A 83 -4.83 -1.92 -0.55
C VAL A 83 -4.78 -0.78 -1.56
N PRO A 84 -3.78 0.10 -1.51
CA PRO A 84 -3.64 1.16 -2.51
C PRO A 84 -3.12 0.62 -3.85
N VAL A 85 -3.60 1.21 -4.92
CA VAL A 85 -3.04 1.08 -6.27
C VAL A 85 -1.92 2.11 -6.40
N LEU A 86 -0.69 1.68 -6.19
CA LEU A 86 0.48 2.55 -6.16
C LEU A 86 0.86 3.03 -7.57
N TRP A 87 1.64 4.09 -7.66
CA TRP A 87 2.23 4.55 -8.92
C TRP A 87 2.92 3.40 -9.67
N GLY A 88 2.62 3.26 -10.95
CA GLY A 88 3.20 2.25 -11.82
C GLY A 88 2.63 0.84 -11.63
N THR A 89 1.57 0.65 -10.84
CA THR A 89 0.93 -0.66 -10.66
C THR A 89 -0.47 -0.68 -11.25
N TYR A 90 -0.93 -1.84 -11.67
CA TYR A 90 -2.30 -2.09 -12.14
C TYR A 90 -2.78 -1.04 -13.15
N GLU A 91 -3.92 -0.38 -12.91
CA GLU A 91 -4.50 0.68 -13.73
C GLU A 91 -3.60 1.93 -13.85
N ARG A 92 -2.69 2.12 -12.89
CA ARG A 92 -1.74 3.25 -12.88
C ARG A 92 -0.39 2.87 -13.48
N ASN A 93 -0.37 1.86 -14.38
CA ASN A 93 0.84 1.39 -15.05
C ASN A 93 1.59 2.56 -15.73
N ALA A 94 2.87 2.68 -15.42
CA ALA A 94 3.78 3.72 -15.93
C ALA A 94 4.99 3.12 -16.67
N GLY A 95 4.91 1.85 -17.07
CA GLY A 95 6.00 1.16 -17.75
C GLY A 95 7.19 0.81 -16.84
N ILE A 96 6.96 0.73 -15.53
CA ILE A 96 8.00 0.27 -14.60
C ILE A 96 8.21 -1.23 -14.82
N ASP A 97 9.45 -1.62 -15.10
CA ASP A 97 9.83 -3.00 -15.37
C ASP A 97 10.51 -3.70 -14.18
N SER A 98 10.89 -2.93 -13.15
CA SER A 98 11.55 -3.46 -11.95
C SER A 98 11.26 -2.62 -10.73
N THR A 99 11.09 -3.29 -9.59
CA THR A 99 11.02 -2.66 -8.26
C THR A 99 12.33 -2.81 -7.48
N TRP A 100 13.35 -3.44 -8.09
CA TRP A 100 14.66 -3.60 -7.46
C TRP A 100 15.36 -2.25 -7.31
N PRO A 101 15.96 -2.01 -6.15
CA PRO A 101 16.72 -0.78 -5.92
C PRO A 101 17.87 -0.62 -6.90
N ASP A 102 17.98 0.57 -7.47
CA ASP A 102 19.11 1.01 -8.25
C ASP A 102 19.53 2.44 -7.87
N ASN A 103 20.62 2.93 -8.42
CA ASN A 103 21.17 4.27 -8.12
C ASN A 103 20.65 5.34 -9.08
N THR A 104 19.52 5.11 -9.75
CA THR A 104 18.96 6.07 -10.70
C THR A 104 18.08 7.11 -10.02
N ARG A 105 17.97 8.29 -10.66
CA ARG A 105 16.99 9.30 -10.26
C ARG A 105 15.56 8.83 -10.49
N GLU A 106 15.36 8.00 -11.49
CA GLU A 106 14.05 7.43 -11.82
C GLU A 106 13.57 6.53 -10.70
N TYR A 107 14.37 5.56 -10.25
CA TYR A 107 14.04 4.72 -9.11
C TYR A 107 13.74 5.54 -7.86
N SER A 108 14.61 6.51 -7.54
CA SER A 108 14.40 7.39 -6.38
C SER A 108 13.08 8.15 -6.48
N GLY A 109 12.74 8.65 -7.68
CA GLY A 109 11.45 9.31 -7.95
C GLY A 109 10.26 8.38 -7.77
N ASN A 110 10.39 7.12 -8.19
CA ASN A 110 9.34 6.11 -8.01
C ASN A 110 9.14 5.79 -6.52
N VAL A 111 10.21 5.60 -5.75
CA VAL A 111 10.11 5.39 -4.29
C VAL A 111 9.37 6.53 -3.62
N VAL A 112 9.67 7.78 -3.97
CA VAL A 112 8.96 8.95 -3.42
C VAL A 112 7.46 8.87 -3.73
N ARG A 113 7.07 8.58 -4.98
CA ARG A 113 5.66 8.46 -5.37
C ARG A 113 4.96 7.32 -4.63
N TRP A 114 5.59 6.14 -4.52
CA TRP A 114 5.03 4.99 -3.80
C TRP A 114 4.74 5.33 -2.33
N ILE A 115 5.69 5.99 -1.65
CA ILE A 115 5.51 6.40 -0.26
C ILE A 115 4.44 7.49 -0.14
N GLN A 116 4.40 8.44 -1.07
CA GLN A 116 3.36 9.47 -1.09
C GLN A 116 1.97 8.89 -1.29
N ASP A 117 1.78 7.97 -2.24
CA ASP A 117 0.51 7.28 -2.47
C ASP A 117 0.06 6.52 -1.23
N PHE A 118 0.99 5.81 -0.59
CA PHE A 118 0.69 5.05 0.61
C PHE A 118 0.28 5.94 1.78
N ARG A 119 1.01 7.02 2.03
CA ARG A 119 0.65 8.02 3.06
C ARG A 119 -0.66 8.73 2.72
N ARG A 120 -0.89 9.03 1.45
CA ARG A 120 -2.15 9.64 1.01
C ARG A 120 -3.35 8.73 1.25
N THR A 121 -3.15 7.43 1.14
CA THR A 121 -4.16 6.44 1.52
C THR A 121 -4.49 6.50 3.02
N VAL A 122 -3.49 6.73 3.87
CA VAL A 122 -3.73 6.94 5.31
C VAL A 122 -4.47 8.26 5.57
N ASP A 123 -4.17 9.33 4.81
CA ASP A 123 -4.94 10.59 4.88
C ASP A 123 -6.41 10.37 4.54
N TYR A 124 -6.70 9.50 3.56
CA TYR A 124 -8.07 9.09 3.26
C TYR A 124 -8.73 8.37 4.45
N LEU A 125 -8.02 7.42 5.06
CA LEU A 125 -8.56 6.69 6.22
C LEU A 125 -8.90 7.62 7.39
N GLU A 126 -8.18 8.74 7.57
CA GLU A 126 -8.48 9.74 8.60
C GLU A 126 -9.82 10.44 8.38
N THR A 127 -10.33 10.44 7.16
CA THR A 127 -11.66 11.00 6.85
C THR A 127 -12.81 10.03 7.15
N ARG A 128 -12.49 8.76 7.47
CA ARG A 128 -13.46 7.68 7.68
C ARG A 128 -13.82 7.55 9.16
N PRO A 129 -15.07 7.86 9.54
CA PRO A 129 -15.50 7.77 10.94
C PRO A 129 -15.66 6.33 11.45
N ASP A 130 -15.67 5.35 10.54
CA ASP A 130 -15.79 3.93 10.85
C ASP A 130 -14.43 3.23 11.07
N MET A 131 -13.31 3.97 10.96
CA MET A 131 -11.96 3.44 11.11
C MET A 131 -11.32 3.85 12.43
N ASP A 132 -10.66 2.92 13.11
CA ASP A 132 -9.87 3.16 14.31
C ASP A 132 -8.38 3.30 13.97
N LEU A 133 -7.94 4.52 13.68
CA LEU A 133 -6.55 4.80 13.36
C LEU A 133 -5.63 4.82 14.60
N GLY A 134 -6.18 4.80 15.80
CA GLY A 134 -5.38 4.57 17.02
C GLY A 134 -4.73 3.18 17.04
N ARG A 135 -5.19 2.27 16.17
CA ARG A 135 -4.70 0.90 16.02
C ARG A 135 -4.36 0.57 14.57
N LEU A 136 -3.84 1.54 13.80
CA LEU A 136 -3.42 1.36 12.43
C LEU A 136 -2.18 0.46 12.35
N GLY A 137 -2.29 -0.63 11.59
CA GLY A 137 -1.20 -1.56 11.29
C GLY A 137 -0.71 -1.45 9.85
N PHE A 138 0.54 -1.84 9.62
CA PHE A 138 1.15 -2.02 8.32
C PHE A 138 1.41 -3.51 8.08
N TYR A 139 1.12 -3.98 6.87
CA TYR A 139 1.54 -5.30 6.42
C TYR A 139 2.10 -5.19 5.00
N GLY A 140 3.35 -5.59 4.81
CA GLY A 140 4.02 -5.56 3.51
C GLY A 140 4.61 -6.91 3.15
N PHE A 141 4.36 -7.36 1.90
CA PHE A 141 4.91 -8.60 1.37
C PHE A 141 5.96 -8.31 0.30
N SER A 142 7.12 -8.96 0.37
CA SER A 142 8.21 -8.86 -0.59
C SER A 142 8.62 -7.39 -0.82
N TRP A 143 8.24 -6.79 -1.94
CA TRP A 143 8.45 -5.36 -2.23
C TRP A 143 7.88 -4.45 -1.14
N GLY A 144 6.67 -4.74 -0.64
CA GLY A 144 6.08 -4.06 0.50
C GLY A 144 6.88 -4.27 1.80
N GLY A 145 7.50 -5.42 1.96
CA GLY A 145 8.40 -5.69 3.07
C GLY A 145 9.67 -4.84 3.04
N TRP A 146 10.14 -4.42 1.85
CA TRP A 146 11.30 -3.52 1.72
C TRP A 146 10.95 -2.07 1.99
N ASN A 147 9.82 -1.61 1.44
CA ASN A 147 9.39 -0.23 1.59
C ASN A 147 8.77 0.05 2.96
N GLY A 148 8.29 -0.99 3.64
CA GLY A 148 7.64 -0.86 4.94
C GLY A 148 8.45 -0.10 5.99
N PRO A 149 9.74 -0.41 6.21
CA PRO A 149 10.57 0.36 7.13
C PRO A 149 10.65 1.85 6.79
N ILE A 150 10.65 2.21 5.51
CA ILE A 150 10.65 3.61 5.05
C ILE A 150 9.29 4.25 5.35
N VAL A 151 8.19 3.56 5.05
CA VAL A 151 6.83 4.04 5.35
C VAL A 151 6.70 4.34 6.83
N LEU A 152 7.07 3.38 7.70
CA LEU A 152 6.92 3.52 9.14
C LEU A 152 7.85 4.58 9.75
N ALA A 153 9.01 4.81 9.14
CA ALA A 153 9.92 5.87 9.56
C ALA A 153 9.42 7.27 9.21
N LEU A 154 8.56 7.38 8.20
CA LEU A 154 8.03 8.66 7.70
C LEU A 154 6.58 8.95 8.14
N ASP A 155 5.91 7.99 8.79
CA ASP A 155 4.52 8.14 9.19
C ASP A 155 4.26 7.50 10.56
N ASP A 156 4.17 8.31 11.59
CA ASP A 156 4.00 7.91 13.00
C ASP A 156 2.57 7.46 13.35
N ARG A 157 1.64 7.56 12.40
CA ARG A 157 0.27 7.04 12.56
C ARG A 157 0.26 5.51 12.69
N PHE A 158 1.21 4.81 12.09
CA PHE A 158 1.34 3.36 12.24
C PHE A 158 1.79 2.95 13.64
N LYS A 159 1.08 1.97 14.22
CA LYS A 159 1.35 1.46 15.58
C LYS A 159 2.05 0.09 15.57
N ALA A 160 1.97 -0.63 14.46
CA ALA A 160 2.62 -1.93 14.27
C ALA A 160 2.94 -2.15 12.79
N GLY A 161 3.98 -2.93 12.50
CA GLY A 161 4.33 -3.33 11.14
C GLY A 161 4.77 -4.78 11.07
N VAL A 162 4.30 -5.46 10.01
CA VAL A 162 4.74 -6.80 9.64
C VAL A 162 5.38 -6.74 8.25
N PHE A 163 6.64 -7.16 8.17
CA PHE A 163 7.43 -7.17 6.94
C PHE A 163 7.71 -8.61 6.56
N LEU A 164 6.92 -9.16 5.64
CA LEU A 164 7.06 -10.52 5.21
C LEU A 164 7.90 -10.61 3.94
N SER A 165 8.92 -11.49 3.96
CA SER A 165 9.84 -11.69 2.83
C SER A 165 10.50 -10.41 2.31
N GLY A 166 10.62 -9.41 3.17
CA GLY A 166 11.31 -8.15 2.91
C GLY A 166 12.66 -8.11 3.61
N GLY A 167 13.45 -7.13 3.28
CA GLY A 167 14.75 -6.85 3.91
C GLY A 167 15.51 -5.83 3.09
N ILE A 168 16.54 -5.22 3.69
CA ILE A 168 17.42 -4.33 2.94
C ILE A 168 18.26 -5.17 1.99
N PRO A 169 18.18 -4.98 0.66
CA PRO A 169 18.99 -5.72 -0.29
C PRO A 169 20.48 -5.60 0.05
N PRO A 170 21.27 -6.67 -0.08
CA PRO A 170 22.71 -6.63 0.24
C PRO A 170 23.48 -5.55 -0.52
N THR A 171 23.01 -5.18 -1.70
CA THR A 171 23.60 -4.10 -2.53
C THR A 171 23.49 -2.73 -1.92
N LEU A 172 22.49 -2.49 -1.06
CA LEU A 172 22.35 -1.23 -0.32
C LEU A 172 23.04 -1.26 1.05
N ALA A 173 23.36 -2.47 1.55
CA ALA A 173 24.01 -2.65 2.84
C ALA A 173 25.55 -2.56 2.79
N ARG A 174 26.16 -2.50 1.59
CA ARG A 174 27.60 -2.32 1.43
C ARG A 174 27.87 -0.93 0.85
N PRO A 175 28.56 -0.02 1.60
CA PRO A 175 29.28 1.03 0.95
C PRO A 175 30.33 0.34 0.06
N GLU A 176 30.40 0.73 -1.23
CA GLU A 176 31.50 0.29 -2.07
C GLU A 176 32.81 0.61 -1.34
N ALA A 177 33.57 -0.43 -1.01
CA ALA A 177 34.94 -0.22 -0.55
C ALA A 177 35.62 0.50 -1.70
N SER A 178 35.90 1.80 -1.53
CA SER A 178 36.66 2.55 -2.48
C SER A 178 37.95 1.78 -2.72
N SER A 179 38.10 1.22 -3.92
CA SER A 179 39.37 0.72 -4.41
C SER A 179 40.30 1.92 -4.57
N ALA A 180 40.91 2.33 -3.44
CA ALA A 180 42.08 3.18 -3.47
C ALA A 180 43.24 2.29 -3.91
N SER A 181 43.57 2.38 -5.16
CA SER A 181 44.88 1.99 -5.73
C SER A 181 45.63 3.21 -6.16
#